data_6afebf2710baa55d789948cbb3f8c693
#
_entry.id   6afebf2710baa55d789948cbb3f8c693
#
_cell.length_a   1.000
_cell.length_b   1.000
_cell.length_c   1.000
_cell.angle_alpha   90.00
_cell.angle_beta   90.00
_cell.angle_gamma   90.00
#
_symmetry.space_group_name_H-M   'P 1'
#
loop_
_entity.id
_entity.type
_entity.pdbx_description
1 polymer ?
#
loop_
_entity_poly.entity_id
_entity_poly.type
_entity_poly.pdbx_seq_one_letter_code
_entity_poly.pdbx_strand_id
1 'polypeptide(L)'
;MCQFCTAHGEGQKWYLQMKNYAEILLHEELSASQKDIVGATTRAEWLKLFWEYFVLPAVNGIAGTPEGGEAHQEQPSEAEIVAQRQVAHFGQVLPLEDAEAVLDLVDSITRMPCGCRFISTGKTDKRYCFGFGVDKQGILGKFPDAASSLEVLDKAEAKAIFRQYDEEGLVHTVWTGVTPYIIGLCNCDHDCGAYNWTLDKESTTKRRLLG
;
A
#
# COMPACT_ATOMS: atom_id res chain seq x y z
N MET A 1 -8.93 21.64 2.96
CA MET A 1 -7.65 20.95 2.66
C MET A 1 -7.49 19.84 3.69
N CYS A 2 -7.11 18.61 3.28
CA CYS A 2 -7.01 17.53 4.24
C CYS A 2 -5.73 17.65 5.06
N GLN A 3 -5.74 17.11 6.29
CA GLN A 3 -4.62 17.20 7.23
C GLN A 3 -3.31 16.64 6.66
N PHE A 4 -3.38 15.55 5.87
CA PHE A 4 -2.21 14.96 5.22
C PHE A 4 -1.62 15.86 4.13
N CYS A 5 -2.47 16.54 3.35
CA CYS A 5 -1.99 17.53 2.38
C CYS A 5 -1.32 18.71 3.08
N THR A 6 -1.76 19.08 4.28
CA THR A 6 -1.11 20.13 5.06
C THR A 6 0.20 19.64 5.66
N ALA A 7 0.21 18.46 6.30
CA ALA A 7 1.38 17.94 7.01
C ALA A 7 2.48 17.42 6.07
N HIS A 8 2.11 16.74 4.99
CA HIS A 8 3.03 16.01 4.12
C HIS A 8 3.05 16.49 2.68
N GLY A 9 2.16 17.40 2.31
CA GLY A 9 1.97 17.91 0.96
C GLY A 9 2.28 19.40 0.79
N GLU A 10 2.71 20.10 1.85
CA GLU A 10 2.95 21.55 1.81
C GLU A 10 1.74 22.34 1.30
N GLY A 11 0.54 21.89 1.65
CA GLY A 11 -0.71 22.47 1.17
C GLY A 11 -1.16 21.99 -0.22
N GLN A 12 -0.44 21.06 -0.83
CA GLN A 12 -0.79 20.42 -2.10
C GLN A 12 -1.16 18.95 -1.85
N LYS A 13 -1.43 18.17 -2.92
CA LYS A 13 -1.68 16.75 -2.83
C LYS A 13 -0.44 16.03 -2.31
N TRP A 14 -0.50 15.45 -1.11
CA TRP A 14 0.64 14.86 -0.42
C TRP A 14 1.30 13.72 -1.22
N TYR A 15 0.50 12.94 -1.95
CA TYR A 15 0.98 11.84 -2.78
C TYR A 15 1.65 12.28 -4.10
N LEU A 16 1.62 13.57 -4.43
CA LEU A 16 2.36 14.15 -5.55
C LEU A 16 3.65 14.86 -5.11
N GLN A 17 4.08 14.64 -3.86
CA GLN A 17 5.33 15.21 -3.34
C GLN A 17 6.46 14.20 -3.43
N MET A 18 7.49 14.52 -4.20
CA MET A 18 8.68 13.67 -4.42
C MET A 18 9.31 13.21 -3.09
N LYS A 19 9.35 14.05 -2.08
CA LYS A 19 9.92 13.73 -0.76
C LYS A 19 9.26 12.52 -0.09
N ASN A 20 7.98 12.23 -0.40
CA ASN A 20 7.26 11.10 0.18
C ASN A 20 7.62 9.76 -0.48
N TYR A 21 8.49 9.78 -1.48
CA TYR A 21 9.09 8.61 -2.14
C TYR A 21 10.57 8.45 -1.79
N ALA A 22 11.11 9.33 -0.95
CA ALA A 22 12.54 9.36 -0.65
C ALA A 22 12.97 8.17 0.20
N GLU A 23 13.98 7.43 -0.24
CA GLU A 23 14.52 6.23 0.43
C GLU A 23 14.99 6.51 1.87
N ILE A 24 15.42 7.73 2.15
CA ILE A 24 15.83 8.13 3.51
C ILE A 24 14.72 7.88 4.54
N LEU A 25 13.44 8.02 4.14
CA LEU A 25 12.31 7.76 5.03
C LEU A 25 12.23 6.32 5.52
N LEU A 26 12.82 5.36 4.80
CA LEU A 26 12.83 3.95 5.20
C LEU A 26 13.54 3.73 6.54
N HIS A 27 14.61 4.48 6.76
CA HIS A 27 15.51 4.27 7.90
C HIS A 27 15.23 5.24 9.06
N GLU A 28 14.32 6.18 8.89
CA GLU A 28 13.89 7.07 9.97
C GLU A 28 13.12 6.29 11.03
N GLU A 29 13.40 6.60 12.31
CA GLU A 29 12.61 6.08 13.41
C GLU A 29 11.16 6.56 13.32
N LEU A 30 10.24 5.62 13.54
CA LEU A 30 8.82 5.92 13.63
C LEU A 30 8.50 6.63 14.95
N SER A 31 7.52 7.50 14.95
CA SER A 31 7.00 8.08 16.20
C SER A 31 6.42 6.99 17.12
N ALA A 32 6.30 7.26 18.41
CA ALA A 32 5.76 6.31 19.37
C ALA A 32 4.39 5.77 18.92
N SER A 33 3.48 6.67 18.50
CA SER A 33 2.15 6.28 18.01
C SER A 33 2.19 5.43 16.73
N GLN A 34 3.16 5.65 15.84
CA GLN A 34 3.31 4.80 14.66
C GLN A 34 3.87 3.42 15.03
N LYS A 35 4.88 3.36 15.91
CA LYS A 35 5.44 2.08 16.43
C LYS A 35 4.35 1.21 17.05
N ASP A 36 3.48 1.81 17.84
CA ASP A 36 2.36 1.10 18.51
C ASP A 36 1.36 0.52 17.50
N ILE A 37 1.14 1.22 16.36
CA ILE A 37 0.17 0.76 15.34
C ILE A 37 0.77 -0.33 14.44
N VAL A 38 2.04 -0.22 14.06
CA VAL A 38 2.62 -1.07 13.01
C VAL A 38 3.54 -2.17 13.54
N GLY A 39 3.89 -2.15 14.83
CA GLY A 39 4.74 -3.15 15.47
C GLY A 39 6.18 -3.18 14.95
N ALA A 40 6.69 -2.06 14.43
CA ALA A 40 8.04 -1.91 13.89
C ALA A 40 8.67 -0.59 14.34
N THR A 41 9.99 -0.49 14.38
CA THR A 41 10.70 0.73 14.79
C THR A 41 11.01 1.66 13.63
N THR A 42 11.17 1.10 12.42
CA THR A 42 11.42 1.83 11.17
C THR A 42 10.47 1.35 10.06
N ARG A 43 10.35 2.14 8.99
CA ARG A 43 9.58 1.74 7.80
C ARG A 43 10.23 0.54 7.09
N ALA A 44 11.54 0.43 7.11
CA ALA A 44 12.25 -0.70 6.51
C ALA A 44 11.91 -2.03 7.21
N GLU A 45 11.82 -2.03 8.55
CA GLU A 45 11.38 -3.20 9.31
C GLU A 45 9.92 -3.55 9.00
N TRP A 46 9.04 -2.56 8.97
CA TRP A 46 7.65 -2.78 8.61
C TRP A 46 7.49 -3.33 7.19
N LEU A 47 8.23 -2.79 6.21
CA LEU A 47 8.21 -3.30 4.84
C LEU A 47 8.66 -4.75 4.75
N LYS A 48 9.69 -5.13 5.52
CA LYS A 48 10.14 -6.53 5.58
C LYS A 48 9.00 -7.44 6.06
N LEU A 49 8.32 -7.08 7.16
CA LEU A 49 7.17 -7.83 7.66
C LEU A 49 6.02 -7.86 6.63
N PHE A 50 5.74 -6.74 5.98
CA PHE A 50 4.72 -6.66 4.93
C PHE A 50 5.02 -7.63 3.78
N TRP A 51 6.29 -7.71 3.33
CA TRP A 51 6.70 -8.68 2.31
C TRP A 51 6.55 -10.12 2.78
N GLU A 52 7.05 -10.44 3.95
CA GLU A 52 7.04 -11.80 4.51
C GLU A 52 5.62 -12.34 4.71
N TYR A 53 4.73 -11.52 5.24
CA TYR A 53 3.39 -11.97 5.62
C TYR A 53 2.29 -11.66 4.60
N PHE A 54 2.52 -10.75 3.68
CA PHE A 54 1.50 -10.27 2.76
C PHE A 54 1.79 -10.58 1.29
N VAL A 55 3.00 -10.29 0.84
CA VAL A 55 3.35 -10.39 -0.58
C VAL A 55 3.80 -11.81 -0.94
N LEU A 56 4.70 -12.39 -0.17
CA LEU A 56 5.25 -13.71 -0.44
C LEU A 56 4.20 -14.84 -0.46
N PRO A 57 3.23 -14.91 0.47
CA PRO A 57 2.16 -15.90 0.38
C PRO A 57 1.39 -15.82 -0.92
N ALA A 58 1.09 -14.61 -1.40
CA ALA A 58 0.39 -14.40 -2.67
C ALA A 58 1.26 -14.80 -3.89
N VAL A 59 2.56 -14.52 -3.84
CA VAL A 59 3.51 -14.89 -4.90
C VAL A 59 3.66 -16.40 -4.99
N ASN A 60 3.76 -17.09 -3.86
CA ASN A 60 3.99 -18.52 -3.80
C ASN A 60 2.70 -19.34 -3.90
N GLY A 61 1.52 -18.70 -3.90
CA GLY A 61 0.23 -19.40 -3.91
C GLY A 61 0.04 -20.29 -2.67
N ILE A 62 0.79 -20.01 -1.61
CA ILE A 62 0.71 -20.77 -0.36
C ILE A 62 -0.41 -20.14 0.47
N ALA A 63 -1.55 -20.83 0.55
CA ALA A 63 -2.62 -20.50 1.47
C ALA A 63 -2.14 -20.77 2.91
N GLY A 64 -1.44 -19.82 3.46
CA GLY A 64 -1.11 -19.73 4.85
C GLY A 64 -1.74 -18.45 5.37
N THR A 65 -2.96 -18.54 5.91
CA THR A 65 -3.33 -17.55 6.90
C THR A 65 -2.26 -17.66 7.99
N PRO A 66 -1.59 -16.55 8.36
CA PRO A 66 -0.95 -16.55 9.66
C PRO A 66 -2.04 -17.04 10.61
N GLU A 67 -1.77 -18.04 11.41
CA GLU A 67 -2.54 -18.29 12.61
C GLU A 67 -2.35 -17.06 13.51
N GLY A 68 -2.96 -15.96 13.09
CA GLY A 68 -3.17 -14.79 13.90
C GLY A 68 -4.18 -15.25 14.93
N GLY A 69 -3.67 -15.56 16.12
CA GLY A 69 -4.54 -15.83 17.23
C GLY A 69 -5.58 -14.72 17.27
N GLU A 70 -6.83 -15.11 17.45
CA GLU A 70 -7.93 -14.24 17.81
C GLU A 70 -7.54 -13.52 19.12
N ALA A 71 -6.73 -12.48 18.99
CA ALA A 71 -6.64 -11.53 20.08
C ALA A 71 -8.02 -10.87 20.09
N HIS A 72 -8.81 -11.21 21.09
CA HIS A 72 -9.97 -10.42 21.49
C HIS A 72 -9.44 -9.05 21.90
N GLN A 73 -9.11 -8.21 20.91
CA GLN A 73 -8.89 -6.82 21.15
C GLN A 73 -10.27 -6.18 21.29
N GLU A 74 -10.49 -5.50 22.38
CA GLU A 74 -11.65 -4.63 22.52
C GLU A 74 -11.71 -3.73 21.26
N GLN A 75 -12.86 -3.67 20.63
CA GLN A 75 -13.03 -2.84 19.43
C GLN A 75 -12.75 -1.39 19.81
N PRO A 76 -11.85 -0.70 19.09
CA PRO A 76 -11.50 0.67 19.41
C PRO A 76 -12.72 1.58 19.26
N SER A 77 -12.88 2.51 20.16
CA SER A 77 -13.91 3.54 20.08
C SER A 77 -13.76 4.40 18.81
N GLU A 78 -14.84 5.03 18.36
CA GLU A 78 -14.81 5.93 17.20
C GLU A 78 -13.75 7.05 17.36
N ALA A 79 -13.57 7.57 18.56
CA ALA A 79 -12.55 8.59 18.86
C ALA A 79 -11.12 8.05 18.68
N GLU A 80 -10.85 6.83 19.13
CA GLU A 80 -9.55 6.18 18.94
C GLU A 80 -9.28 5.87 17.47
N ILE A 81 -10.29 5.39 16.73
CA ILE A 81 -10.19 5.20 15.30
C ILE A 81 -9.86 6.52 14.58
N VAL A 82 -10.53 7.61 14.93
CA VAL A 82 -10.25 8.93 14.35
C VAL A 82 -8.84 9.41 14.69
N ALA A 83 -8.39 9.25 15.94
CA ALA A 83 -7.04 9.61 16.37
C ALA A 83 -5.97 8.79 15.63
N GLN A 84 -6.13 7.47 15.53
CA GLN A 84 -5.24 6.62 14.76
C GLN A 84 -5.18 7.03 13.28
N ARG A 85 -6.32 7.38 12.72
CA ARG A 85 -6.43 7.87 11.35
C ARG A 85 -5.71 9.20 11.10
N GLN A 86 -5.51 10.00 12.11
CA GLN A 86 -4.75 11.25 12.00
C GLN A 86 -3.24 11.02 11.90
N VAL A 87 -2.72 9.95 12.48
CA VAL A 87 -1.28 9.64 12.50
C VAL A 87 -0.87 8.55 11.52
N ALA A 88 -1.79 7.67 11.13
CA ALA A 88 -1.54 6.58 10.19
C ALA A 88 -2.52 6.65 9.01
N HIS A 89 -1.99 6.97 7.84
CA HIS A 89 -2.75 7.03 6.59
C HIS A 89 -2.21 5.99 5.62
N PHE A 90 -2.81 4.81 5.63
CA PHE A 90 -2.28 3.67 4.88
C PHE A 90 -2.65 3.67 3.40
N GLY A 91 -3.77 4.28 3.03
CA GLY A 91 -4.20 4.32 1.64
C GLY A 91 -5.18 5.45 1.35
N GLN A 92 -5.22 5.87 0.09
CA GLN A 92 -6.14 6.89 -0.41
C GLN A 92 -6.57 6.58 -1.83
N VAL A 93 -7.86 6.76 -2.13
CA VAL A 93 -8.39 6.66 -3.50
C VAL A 93 -7.91 7.85 -4.33
N LEU A 94 -7.53 7.58 -5.57
CA LEU A 94 -7.06 8.56 -6.55
C LEU A 94 -7.92 8.52 -7.82
N PRO A 95 -8.12 9.63 -8.51
CA PRO A 95 -8.53 9.63 -9.90
C PRO A 95 -7.38 9.13 -10.79
N LEU A 96 -7.70 8.67 -12.00
CA LEU A 96 -6.72 8.13 -12.95
C LEU A 96 -5.57 9.12 -13.24
N GLU A 97 -5.88 10.39 -13.41
CA GLU A 97 -4.90 11.43 -13.71
C GLU A 97 -3.85 11.60 -12.60
N ASP A 98 -4.28 11.46 -11.35
CA ASP A 98 -3.37 11.52 -10.21
C ASP A 98 -2.54 10.23 -10.10
N ALA A 99 -3.11 9.07 -10.38
CA ALA A 99 -2.37 7.82 -10.45
C ALA A 99 -1.28 7.87 -11.54
N GLU A 100 -1.61 8.40 -12.73
CA GLU A 100 -0.63 8.61 -13.82
C GLU A 100 0.47 9.61 -13.41
N ALA A 101 0.13 10.68 -12.69
CA ALA A 101 1.10 11.64 -12.18
C ALA A 101 2.04 11.01 -11.14
N VAL A 102 1.53 10.10 -10.29
CA VAL A 102 2.37 9.31 -9.38
C VAL A 102 3.33 8.41 -10.15
N LEU A 103 2.87 7.73 -11.22
CA LEU A 103 3.73 6.89 -12.07
C LEU A 103 4.86 7.71 -12.72
N ASP A 104 4.64 9.00 -13.02
CA ASP A 104 5.68 9.88 -13.55
C ASP A 104 6.77 10.25 -12.52
N LEU A 105 6.42 10.27 -11.23
CA LEU A 105 7.33 10.66 -10.15
C LEU A 105 8.30 9.54 -9.75
N VAL A 106 7.90 8.28 -9.88
CA VAL A 106 8.65 7.15 -9.36
C VAL A 106 9.72 6.65 -10.35
N ASP A 107 10.84 6.17 -9.82
CA ASP A 107 11.97 5.70 -10.63
C ASP A 107 11.81 4.23 -11.08
N SER A 108 11.10 3.42 -10.31
CA SER A 108 10.86 2.02 -10.64
C SER A 108 9.42 1.61 -10.36
N ILE A 109 8.87 0.83 -11.27
CA ILE A 109 7.50 0.32 -11.19
C ILE A 109 7.55 -1.19 -11.35
N THR A 110 7.03 -1.91 -10.35
CA THR A 110 6.98 -3.36 -10.37
C THR A 110 5.55 -3.84 -10.17
N ARG A 111 4.98 -4.50 -11.18
CA ARG A 111 3.67 -5.13 -11.10
C ARG A 111 3.78 -6.48 -10.43
N MET A 112 2.85 -6.77 -9.50
CA MET A 112 2.91 -7.95 -8.66
C MET A 112 1.54 -8.59 -8.43
N PRO A 113 1.48 -9.87 -8.01
CA PRO A 113 0.25 -10.50 -7.56
C PRO A 113 -0.40 -9.73 -6.39
N CYS A 114 -1.74 -9.75 -6.35
CA CYS A 114 -2.51 -9.02 -5.35
C CYS A 114 -2.55 -9.74 -4.00
N GLY A 115 -1.71 -9.35 -3.04
CA GLY A 115 -1.68 -9.94 -1.69
C GLY A 115 -3.03 -9.84 -0.97
N CYS A 116 -3.68 -8.68 -1.02
CA CYS A 116 -4.99 -8.47 -0.38
C CYS A 116 -6.09 -9.37 -0.97
N ARG A 117 -6.11 -9.54 -2.29
CA ARG A 117 -7.04 -10.44 -2.97
C ARG A 117 -6.76 -11.89 -2.61
N PHE A 118 -5.50 -12.27 -2.54
CA PHE A 118 -5.11 -13.62 -2.13
C PHE A 118 -5.64 -13.95 -0.72
N ILE A 119 -5.44 -13.03 0.23
CA ILE A 119 -5.92 -13.22 1.61
C ILE A 119 -7.46 -13.31 1.65
N SER A 120 -8.17 -12.47 0.89
CA SER A 120 -9.63 -12.44 0.93
C SER A 120 -10.30 -13.57 0.13
N THR A 121 -9.67 -14.05 -0.95
CA THR A 121 -10.31 -14.99 -1.90
C THR A 121 -9.52 -16.26 -2.17
N GLY A 122 -8.27 -16.36 -1.74
CA GLY A 122 -7.34 -17.43 -2.10
C GLY A 122 -6.88 -17.40 -3.57
N LYS A 123 -7.24 -16.36 -4.35
CA LYS A 123 -6.94 -16.28 -5.79
C LYS A 123 -5.66 -15.48 -6.04
N THR A 124 -4.83 -15.96 -6.98
CA THR A 124 -3.58 -15.32 -7.42
C THR A 124 -3.60 -14.90 -8.90
N ASP A 125 -4.77 -14.95 -9.53
CA ASP A 125 -4.95 -14.73 -10.97
C ASP A 125 -4.84 -13.26 -11.39
N LYS A 126 -4.89 -12.33 -10.44
CA LYS A 126 -4.87 -10.90 -10.71
C LYS A 126 -3.58 -10.22 -10.22
N ARG A 127 -3.13 -9.24 -11.00
CA ARG A 127 -1.91 -8.48 -10.77
C ARG A 127 -2.23 -6.98 -10.80
N TYR A 128 -3.06 -6.55 -9.88
CA TYR A 128 -3.53 -5.17 -9.77
C TYR A 128 -2.69 -4.30 -8.82
N CYS A 129 -1.66 -4.89 -8.19
CA CYS A 129 -0.75 -4.21 -7.29
C CYS A 129 0.54 -3.79 -8.00
N PHE A 130 1.00 -2.56 -7.75
CA PHE A 130 2.20 -1.96 -8.30
C PHE A 130 3.05 -1.42 -7.16
N GLY A 131 4.25 -1.99 -6.98
CA GLY A 131 5.21 -1.54 -5.98
C GLY A 131 6.20 -0.54 -6.57
N PHE A 132 6.65 0.39 -5.75
CA PHE A 132 7.64 1.41 -6.09
C PHE A 132 8.94 1.17 -5.33
N GLY A 133 10.08 1.45 -5.98
CA GLY A 133 11.37 1.29 -5.35
C GLY A 133 11.67 -0.14 -4.88
N VAL A 134 11.01 -1.14 -5.48
CA VAL A 134 11.24 -2.56 -5.15
C VAL A 134 12.62 -2.93 -5.64
N ASP A 135 13.59 -2.92 -4.73
CA ASP A 135 14.96 -3.30 -5.04
C ASP A 135 15.07 -4.80 -5.28
N LYS A 136 15.33 -5.16 -6.55
CA LYS A 136 15.54 -6.56 -6.96
C LYS A 136 16.74 -7.22 -6.26
N GLN A 137 17.73 -6.44 -5.84
CA GLN A 137 18.93 -6.94 -5.16
C GLN A 137 18.78 -6.96 -3.64
N GLY A 138 17.97 -6.09 -3.06
CA GLY A 138 17.69 -6.01 -1.63
C GLY A 138 16.65 -7.03 -1.15
N ILE A 139 15.38 -6.66 -1.21
CA ILE A 139 14.27 -7.52 -0.75
C ILE A 139 14.18 -8.78 -1.62
N LEU A 140 14.23 -8.63 -2.95
CA LEU A 140 14.12 -9.76 -3.88
C LEU A 140 15.35 -10.67 -3.91
N GLY A 141 16.53 -10.14 -3.59
CA GLY A 141 17.74 -10.99 -3.43
C GLY A 141 17.59 -11.99 -2.29
N LYS A 142 16.76 -11.71 -1.30
CA LYS A 142 16.41 -12.64 -0.21
C LYS A 142 15.33 -13.65 -0.60
N PHE A 143 14.57 -13.36 -1.66
CA PHE A 143 13.43 -14.17 -2.12
C PHE A 143 13.48 -14.36 -3.63
N PRO A 144 14.48 -15.10 -4.16
CA PRO A 144 14.71 -15.24 -5.60
C PRO A 144 13.51 -15.84 -6.36
N ASP A 145 12.76 -16.72 -5.72
CA ASP A 145 11.55 -17.33 -6.31
C ASP A 145 10.44 -16.29 -6.54
N ALA A 146 10.36 -15.29 -5.67
CA ALA A 146 9.40 -14.18 -5.84
C ALA A 146 9.75 -13.30 -7.04
N ALA A 147 11.03 -13.14 -7.35
CA ALA A 147 11.50 -12.29 -8.44
C ALA A 147 10.95 -12.73 -9.81
N SER A 148 10.72 -14.02 -10.03
CA SER A 148 10.14 -14.55 -11.26
C SER A 148 8.67 -14.17 -11.48
N SER A 149 7.95 -13.84 -10.39
CA SER A 149 6.54 -13.45 -10.41
C SER A 149 6.33 -11.94 -10.54
N LEU A 150 7.40 -11.17 -10.63
CA LEU A 150 7.35 -9.71 -10.68
C LEU A 150 7.66 -9.21 -12.09
N GLU A 151 6.85 -8.26 -12.54
CA GLU A 151 7.00 -7.61 -13.83
C GLU A 151 7.50 -6.18 -13.64
N VAL A 152 8.70 -5.88 -14.13
CA VAL A 152 9.21 -4.51 -14.18
C VAL A 152 8.65 -3.84 -15.42
N LEU A 153 8.00 -2.71 -15.21
CA LEU A 153 7.33 -1.94 -16.26
C LEU A 153 8.02 -0.59 -16.46
N ASP A 154 8.01 -0.10 -17.68
CA ASP A 154 8.26 1.31 -17.91
C ASP A 154 7.01 2.16 -17.61
N LYS A 155 7.19 3.48 -17.58
CA LYS A 155 6.10 4.42 -17.24
C LYS A 155 4.96 4.40 -18.26
N ALA A 156 5.27 4.20 -19.54
CA ALA A 156 4.27 4.17 -20.60
C ALA A 156 3.42 2.89 -20.53
N GLU A 157 4.07 1.76 -20.32
CA GLU A 157 3.40 0.47 -20.09
C GLU A 157 2.51 0.52 -18.86
N ALA A 158 3.02 1.04 -17.73
CA ALA A 158 2.25 1.14 -16.50
C ALA A 158 1.00 2.01 -16.69
N LYS A 159 1.13 3.18 -17.33
CA LYS A 159 -0.01 4.06 -17.63
C LYS A 159 -1.03 3.40 -18.54
N ALA A 160 -0.58 2.69 -19.58
CA ALA A 160 -1.50 1.96 -20.47
C ALA A 160 -2.33 0.93 -19.71
N ILE A 161 -1.70 0.20 -18.79
CA ILE A 161 -2.37 -0.77 -17.91
C ILE A 161 -3.36 -0.07 -16.97
N PHE A 162 -3.00 1.09 -16.39
CA PHE A 162 -3.90 1.83 -15.51
C PHE A 162 -5.14 2.32 -16.24
N ARG A 163 -5.02 2.81 -17.49
CA ARG A 163 -6.17 3.20 -18.32
C ARG A 163 -7.08 2.01 -18.63
N GLN A 164 -6.50 0.85 -18.94
CA GLN A 164 -7.28 -0.37 -19.12
C GLN A 164 -8.06 -0.72 -17.84
N TYR A 165 -7.42 -0.63 -16.68
CA TYR A 165 -8.06 -0.93 -15.39
C TYR A 165 -9.15 0.08 -15.02
N ASP A 166 -8.99 1.35 -15.40
CA ASP A 166 -10.04 2.36 -15.25
C ASP A 166 -11.26 2.03 -16.12
N GLU A 167 -11.03 1.62 -17.37
CA GLU A 167 -12.09 1.14 -18.28
C GLU A 167 -12.79 -0.14 -17.75
N GLU A 168 -12.08 -1.00 -17.05
CA GLU A 168 -12.62 -2.17 -16.35
C GLU A 168 -13.42 -1.78 -15.08
N GLY A 169 -13.36 -0.54 -14.65
CA GLY A 169 -14.06 -0.01 -13.46
C GLY A 169 -13.34 -0.27 -12.14
N LEU A 170 -12.02 -0.49 -12.16
CA LEU A 170 -11.23 -0.66 -10.96
C LEU A 170 -10.97 0.69 -10.26
N VAL A 171 -10.85 0.67 -8.94
CA VAL A 171 -10.58 1.85 -8.12
C VAL A 171 -9.08 1.98 -7.86
N HIS A 172 -8.50 3.09 -8.31
CA HIS A 172 -7.09 3.39 -8.08
C HIS A 172 -6.84 3.87 -6.66
N THR A 173 -5.82 3.33 -6.02
CA THR A 173 -5.45 3.69 -4.64
C THR A 173 -3.95 3.82 -4.50
N VAL A 174 -3.48 4.82 -3.73
CA VAL A 174 -2.09 4.94 -3.31
C VAL A 174 -1.93 4.36 -1.90
N TRP A 175 -0.80 3.70 -1.65
CA TRP A 175 -0.52 3.04 -0.38
C TRP A 175 0.80 3.49 0.22
N THR A 176 0.81 3.62 1.54
CA THR A 176 2.02 4.00 2.29
C THR A 176 2.61 2.83 3.05
N GLY A 177 3.93 2.79 3.12
CA GLY A 177 4.69 1.99 4.06
C GLY A 177 4.92 2.76 5.35
N VAL A 178 3.87 3.04 6.09
CA VAL A 178 3.78 3.99 7.20
C VAL A 178 3.99 5.44 6.74
N THR A 179 2.92 6.22 6.81
CA THR A 179 2.89 7.64 6.38
C THR A 179 4.15 8.40 6.82
N PRO A 180 4.74 9.23 5.96
CA PRO A 180 4.28 9.62 4.62
C PRO A 180 4.86 8.79 3.46
N TYR A 181 5.69 7.79 3.71
CA TYR A 181 6.40 7.05 2.68
C TYR A 181 5.46 6.22 1.81
N ILE A 182 5.49 6.47 0.49
CA ILE A 182 4.60 5.82 -0.48
C ILE A 182 5.33 4.63 -1.11
N ILE A 183 4.70 3.46 -1.04
CA ILE A 183 5.25 2.18 -1.50
C ILE A 183 4.62 1.65 -2.78
N GLY A 184 3.46 2.17 -3.19
CA GLY A 184 2.82 1.64 -4.37
C GLY A 184 1.43 2.15 -4.67
N LEU A 185 0.90 1.69 -5.79
CA LEU A 185 -0.48 1.86 -6.24
C LEU A 185 -1.17 0.51 -6.35
N CYS A 186 -2.45 0.49 -6.08
CA CYS A 186 -3.30 -0.66 -6.34
C CYS A 186 -4.50 -0.27 -7.20
N ASN A 187 -5.05 -1.27 -7.90
CA ASN A 187 -6.29 -1.16 -8.65
C ASN A 187 -7.26 -2.17 -8.05
N CYS A 188 -8.25 -1.70 -7.33
CA CYS A 188 -9.07 -2.51 -6.43
C CYS A 188 -10.50 -2.69 -6.97
N ASP A 189 -11.06 -3.86 -6.71
CA ASP A 189 -12.47 -4.19 -6.91
C ASP A 189 -13.07 -4.85 -5.66
N HIS A 190 -14.30 -5.35 -5.76
CA HIS A 190 -15.01 -5.97 -4.66
C HIS A 190 -14.34 -7.21 -4.07
N ASP A 191 -13.53 -7.91 -4.85
CA ASP A 191 -12.80 -9.09 -4.41
C ASP A 191 -11.50 -8.73 -3.67
N CYS A 192 -11.10 -7.47 -3.68
CA CYS A 192 -9.89 -7.01 -3.03
C CYS A 192 -10.15 -6.70 -1.55
N GLY A 193 -9.44 -7.40 -0.66
CA GLY A 193 -9.53 -7.16 0.79
C GLY A 193 -9.21 -5.72 1.16
N ALA A 194 -8.22 -5.08 0.51
CA ALA A 194 -7.89 -3.68 0.77
C ALA A 194 -9.05 -2.74 0.44
N TYR A 195 -9.78 -2.98 -0.65
CA TYR A 195 -10.98 -2.22 -0.97
C TYR A 195 -12.06 -2.40 0.10
N ASN A 196 -12.34 -3.64 0.49
CA ASN A 196 -13.33 -3.96 1.52
C ASN A 196 -12.93 -3.33 2.87
N TRP A 197 -11.65 -3.37 3.24
CA TRP A 197 -11.17 -2.69 4.44
C TRP A 197 -11.36 -1.17 4.38
N THR A 198 -11.28 -0.56 3.21
CA THR A 198 -11.60 0.86 3.07
C THR A 198 -13.10 1.13 3.24
N LEU A 199 -13.96 0.15 3.04
CA LEU A 199 -15.41 0.25 3.26
C LEU A 199 -15.83 -0.02 4.71
N ASP A 200 -15.02 -0.71 5.48
CA ASP A 200 -15.28 -0.98 6.88
C ASP A 200 -15.15 0.29 7.72
N LYS A 201 -16.18 0.61 8.49
CA LYS A 201 -16.20 1.80 9.34
C LYS A 201 -15.20 1.72 10.48
N GLU A 202 -14.90 0.52 10.95
CA GLU A 202 -14.01 0.26 12.07
C GLU A 202 -12.55 0.17 11.64
N SER A 203 -12.28 -0.03 10.34
CA SER A 203 -10.93 -0.11 9.81
C SER A 203 -10.17 1.20 9.94
N THR A 204 -8.93 1.12 10.41
CA THR A 204 -7.95 2.22 10.37
C THR A 204 -7.39 2.44 8.97
N THR A 205 -7.60 1.49 8.07
CA THR A 205 -7.28 1.63 6.64
C THR A 205 -8.26 2.59 6.00
N LYS A 206 -7.77 3.60 5.30
CA LYS A 206 -8.61 4.69 4.99
C LYS A 206 -9.11 4.95 3.71
N ARG A 207 -10.27 5.17 3.88
CA ARG A 207 -11.03 6.01 3.11
C ARG A 207 -10.78 7.46 3.40
N ARG A 208 -10.08 8.21 2.85
CA ARG A 208 -10.54 9.51 2.58
C ARG A 208 -10.64 9.69 1.10
N LEU A 209 -11.74 9.29 0.72
CA LEU A 209 -12.43 9.94 -0.32
C LEU A 209 -12.53 11.40 0.08
N LEU A 210 -11.78 12.25 -0.59
CA LEU A 210 -12.18 13.57 -0.98
C LEU A 210 -12.81 14.42 0.14
N GLY A 211 -12.03 15.24 0.74
CA GLY A 211 -12.59 16.51 1.21
C GLY A 211 -12.53 17.48 0.07
#